data_32d22d7de9a9f6e9ebecc41930785862
#
_entry.id   32d22d7de9a9f6e9ebecc41930785862
#
_cell.length_a   1.000
_cell.length_b   1.000
_cell.length_c   1.000
_cell.angle_alpha   90.00
_cell.angle_beta   90.00
_cell.angle_gamma   90.00
#
_symmetry.space_group_name_H-M   'P 1'
#
loop_
_entity.id
_entity.type
_entity.pdbx_description
1 polymer ?
#
loop_
_entity_poly.entity_id
_entity_poly.type
_entity_poly.pdbx_seq_one_letter_code
_entity_poly.pdbx_strand_id
1 'polypeptide(L)'
;MGIIGKDFNYIKVPNFLDKGEITLLNKYCEIMHRTNVRQFGLDKSTPVGDDVGDTCCHGDPVFDSLLLTKQKLMEKTTGKELLPTYTYWRMYTKHAILRKHKDRPACEISVTVHIGSDGTPWPIFMDGNEVNTK
;
A
#
# COMPACT_ATOMS: atom_id res chain seq x y z
N MET A 1 -3.59 -4.39 -8.90
CA MET A 1 -4.02 -3.96 -7.58
C MET A 1 -5.18 -4.80 -7.08
N GLY A 2 -5.22 -5.11 -5.79
CA GLY A 2 -6.28 -5.90 -5.18
C GLY A 2 -7.05 -5.14 -4.11
N ILE A 3 -8.36 -5.35 -4.06
CA ILE A 3 -9.25 -4.90 -3.01
C ILE A 3 -9.69 -6.12 -2.22
N ILE A 4 -9.55 -6.08 -0.90
CA ILE A 4 -9.89 -7.18 0.00
C ILE A 4 -11.04 -6.75 0.90
N GLY A 5 -12.04 -7.61 1.08
CA GLY A 5 -13.16 -7.37 1.97
C GLY A 5 -13.79 -8.66 2.46
N LYS A 6 -14.73 -8.55 3.41
CA LYS A 6 -15.37 -9.71 4.02
C LYS A 6 -16.20 -10.54 3.03
N ASP A 7 -16.83 -9.86 2.06
CA ASP A 7 -17.78 -10.49 1.15
C ASP A 7 -17.14 -11.00 -0.13
N PHE A 8 -15.83 -10.82 -0.28
CA PHE A 8 -15.06 -11.29 -1.45
C PHE A 8 -13.60 -11.49 -1.07
N ASN A 9 -12.91 -12.39 -1.75
CA ASN A 9 -11.48 -12.64 -1.47
C ASN A 9 -10.63 -11.45 -1.91
N TYR A 10 -10.70 -11.12 -3.19
CA TYR A 10 -10.10 -9.90 -3.73
C TYR A 10 -10.66 -9.60 -5.12
N ILE A 11 -10.55 -8.34 -5.52
CA ILE A 11 -10.87 -7.87 -6.86
C ILE A 11 -9.65 -7.12 -7.39
N LYS A 12 -9.24 -7.42 -8.60
CA LYS A 12 -8.19 -6.68 -9.29
C LYS A 12 -8.79 -5.50 -10.02
N VAL A 13 -8.35 -4.30 -9.72
CA VAL A 13 -8.84 -3.07 -10.36
C VAL A 13 -7.72 -2.47 -11.22
N PRO A 14 -7.78 -2.65 -12.53
CA PRO A 14 -6.79 -2.04 -13.42
C PRO A 14 -6.96 -0.52 -13.45
N ASN A 15 -5.84 0.18 -13.64
CA ASN A 15 -5.82 1.64 -13.77
C ASN A 15 -6.46 2.39 -12.58
N PHE A 16 -6.34 1.84 -11.38
CA PHE A 16 -6.78 2.53 -10.17
C PHE A 16 -6.06 3.86 -9.97
N LEU A 17 -4.78 3.90 -10.30
CA LEU A 17 -3.99 5.12 -10.42
C LEU A 17 -3.62 5.32 -11.88
N ASP A 18 -3.63 6.56 -12.34
CA ASP A 18 -3.10 6.90 -13.66
C ASP A 18 -1.56 7.00 -13.62
N LYS A 19 -0.95 7.16 -14.80
CA LYS A 19 0.51 7.24 -14.91
C LYS A 19 1.10 8.43 -14.17
N GLY A 20 0.40 9.57 -14.18
CA GLY A 20 0.83 10.78 -13.49
C GLY A 20 0.84 10.58 -11.98
N GLU A 21 -0.23 10.00 -11.44
CA GLU A 21 -0.33 9.66 -10.02
C GLU A 21 0.79 8.71 -9.60
N ILE A 22 1.02 7.64 -10.35
CA ILE A 22 2.09 6.67 -10.06
C ILE A 22 3.47 7.34 -10.09
N THR A 23 3.75 8.12 -11.12
CA THR A 23 5.04 8.82 -11.26
C THR A 23 5.28 9.77 -10.09
N LEU A 24 4.27 10.54 -9.73
CA LEU A 24 4.36 11.48 -8.62
C LEU A 24 4.57 10.76 -7.29
N LEU A 25 3.77 9.75 -7.00
CA LEU A 25 3.82 9.02 -5.74
C LEU A 25 5.11 8.21 -5.59
N ASN A 26 5.60 7.62 -6.68
CA ASN A 26 6.87 6.91 -6.66
C ASN A 26 8.03 7.87 -6.33
N LYS A 27 8.05 9.03 -6.97
CA LYS A 27 9.06 10.06 -6.70
C LYS A 27 8.96 10.58 -5.26
N TYR A 28 7.75 10.78 -4.78
CA TYR A 28 7.50 11.18 -3.40
C TYR A 28 8.07 10.17 -2.41
N CYS A 29 7.79 8.89 -2.58
CA CYS A 29 8.31 7.84 -1.70
C CYS A 29 9.84 7.76 -1.76
N GLU A 30 10.45 7.91 -2.93
CA GLU A 30 11.91 7.94 -3.06
C GLU A 30 12.52 9.11 -2.27
N ILE A 31 11.92 10.29 -2.37
CA ILE A 31 12.41 11.48 -1.64
C ILE A 31 12.25 11.28 -0.14
N MET A 32 11.10 10.79 0.31
CA MET A 32 10.84 10.52 1.72
C MET A 32 11.81 9.48 2.27
N HIS A 33 12.07 8.43 1.52
CA HIS A 33 13.04 7.40 1.90
C HIS A 33 14.46 8.00 2.09
N ARG A 34 14.91 8.81 1.13
CA ARG A 34 16.22 9.46 1.22
C ARG A 34 16.31 10.44 2.39
N THR A 35 15.24 11.18 2.65
CA THR A 35 15.19 12.14 3.75
C THR A 35 15.24 11.42 5.08
N ASN A 36 14.45 10.37 5.25
CA ASN A 36 14.43 9.59 6.49
C ASN A 36 15.76 8.92 6.78
N VAL A 37 16.40 8.36 5.75
CA VAL A 37 17.72 7.74 5.90
C VAL A 37 18.76 8.75 6.36
N ARG A 38 18.72 9.97 5.83
CA ARG A 38 19.69 11.02 6.19
C ARG A 38 19.44 11.66 7.55
N GLN A 39 18.18 11.87 7.92
CA GLN A 39 17.82 12.64 9.12
C GLN A 39 17.52 11.76 10.32
N PHE A 40 16.81 10.67 10.13
CA PHE A 40 16.25 9.86 11.20
C PHE A 40 16.63 8.38 11.13
N GLY A 41 17.31 7.98 10.07
CA GLY A 41 17.47 6.57 9.74
C GLY A 41 16.19 5.95 9.21
N LEU A 42 16.20 4.64 9.08
CA LEU A 42 15.03 3.91 8.58
C LEU A 42 14.02 3.70 9.71
N ASP A 43 12.76 3.83 9.39
CA ASP A 43 11.70 3.58 10.37
C ASP A 43 11.63 2.08 10.69
N LYS A 44 11.73 1.78 11.98
CA LYS A 44 11.66 0.41 12.49
C LYS A 44 10.43 0.18 13.37
N SER A 45 9.51 1.11 13.38
CA SER A 45 8.33 1.05 14.23
C SER A 45 7.14 0.34 13.59
N THR A 46 7.29 -0.24 12.41
CA THR A 46 6.19 -0.89 11.71
C THR A 46 5.64 -2.06 12.54
N PRO A 47 4.33 -2.12 12.73
CA PRO A 47 3.71 -3.23 13.44
C PRO A 47 3.52 -4.48 12.56
N VAL A 48 3.81 -4.39 11.27
CA VAL A 48 3.56 -5.45 10.30
C VAL A 48 4.84 -5.84 9.59
N GLY A 49 5.23 -7.10 9.72
CA GLY A 49 6.42 -7.63 9.09
C GLY A 49 7.70 -7.30 9.82
N ASP A 50 8.80 -7.65 9.22
CA ASP A 50 10.13 -7.34 9.71
C ASP A 50 10.57 -6.00 9.16
N ASP A 51 11.07 -5.17 10.01
CA ASP A 51 11.45 -3.79 9.73
C ASP A 51 12.94 -3.63 9.50
N VAL A 52 13.54 -4.57 8.81
CA VAL A 52 14.97 -4.55 8.53
C VAL A 52 15.28 -3.46 7.50
N GLY A 53 15.46 -2.25 8.00
CA GLY A 53 15.85 -1.11 7.19
C GLY A 53 14.77 -0.53 6.28
N ASP A 54 13.53 -0.93 6.43
CA ASP A 54 12.42 -0.40 5.64
C ASP A 54 12.09 1.04 5.98
N THR A 55 11.57 1.76 4.99
CA THR A 55 10.90 3.04 5.21
C THR A 55 9.40 2.84 5.07
N CYS A 56 8.65 3.31 6.05
CA CYS A 56 7.20 3.24 6.03
C CYS A 56 6.59 4.47 6.69
N CYS A 57 5.35 4.74 6.38
CA CYS A 57 4.62 5.84 6.98
C CYS A 57 3.14 5.50 7.11
N HIS A 58 2.63 5.64 8.32
CA HIS A 58 1.22 5.50 8.64
C HIS A 58 0.59 6.89 8.69
N GLY A 59 -0.49 7.09 7.93
CA GLY A 59 -1.20 8.35 7.95
C GLY A 59 -0.48 9.51 7.26
N ASP A 60 0.25 9.21 6.20
CA ASP A 60 0.91 10.24 5.39
C ASP A 60 -0.14 11.10 4.70
N PRO A 61 -0.10 12.46 4.86
CA PRO A 61 -1.10 13.35 4.27
C PRO A 61 -1.25 13.21 2.75
N VAL A 62 -0.18 12.89 2.02
CA VAL A 62 -0.26 12.69 0.56
C VAL A 62 -1.11 11.46 0.25
N PHE A 63 -0.88 10.36 0.95
CA PHE A 63 -1.66 9.13 0.76
C PHE A 63 -3.05 9.23 1.38
N ASP A 64 -3.23 9.96 2.47
CA ASP A 64 -4.56 10.25 3.01
C ASP A 64 -5.38 11.07 2.00
N SER A 65 -4.75 11.99 1.29
CA SER A 65 -5.41 12.72 0.19
C SER A 65 -5.84 11.78 -0.93
N LEU A 66 -4.99 10.82 -1.28
CA LEU A 66 -5.32 9.79 -2.27
C LEU A 66 -6.51 8.94 -1.80
N LEU A 67 -6.52 8.53 -0.54
CA LEU A 67 -7.62 7.78 0.07
C LEU A 67 -8.96 8.48 -0.14
N LEU A 68 -9.01 9.77 0.16
CA LEU A 68 -10.23 10.56 0.02
C LEU A 68 -10.63 10.75 -1.44
N THR A 69 -9.67 10.95 -2.35
CA THR A 69 -9.97 11.12 -3.77
C THR A 69 -10.44 9.83 -4.44
N LYS A 70 -10.06 8.67 -3.92
CA LYS A 70 -10.45 7.37 -4.48
C LYS A 70 -11.67 6.75 -3.80
N GLN A 71 -12.25 7.39 -2.79
CA GLN A 71 -13.40 6.86 -2.05
C GLN A 71 -14.56 6.49 -2.96
N LYS A 72 -14.95 7.37 -3.87
CA LYS A 72 -16.08 7.11 -4.78
C LYS A 72 -15.81 5.94 -5.72
N LEU A 73 -14.58 5.82 -6.22
CA LEU A 73 -14.18 4.70 -7.05
C LEU A 73 -14.27 3.38 -6.27
N MET A 74 -13.82 3.40 -5.01
CA MET A 74 -13.91 2.24 -4.12
C MET A 74 -15.36 1.86 -3.84
N GLU A 75 -16.22 2.83 -3.56
CA GLU A 75 -17.64 2.60 -3.33
C GLU A 75 -18.33 2.01 -4.56
N LYS A 76 -18.01 2.55 -5.74
CA LYS A 76 -18.51 2.02 -7.00
C LYS A 76 -18.06 0.58 -7.25
N THR A 77 -16.79 0.30 -6.98
CA THR A 77 -16.21 -1.03 -7.22
C THR A 77 -16.78 -2.09 -6.27
N THR A 78 -16.99 -1.73 -5.01
CA THR A 78 -17.46 -2.65 -3.99
C THR A 78 -18.98 -2.71 -3.86
N GLY A 79 -19.69 -1.70 -4.38
CA GLY A 79 -21.14 -1.56 -4.20
C GLY A 79 -21.53 -1.20 -2.78
N LYS A 80 -20.64 -0.64 -1.99
CA LYS A 80 -20.86 -0.33 -0.56
C LYS A 80 -20.54 1.13 -0.26
N GLU A 81 -21.24 1.70 0.71
CA GLU A 81 -20.80 2.94 1.34
C GLU A 81 -19.59 2.65 2.22
N LEU A 82 -18.54 3.46 2.09
CA LEU A 82 -17.28 3.25 2.77
C LEU A 82 -16.88 4.48 3.58
N LEU A 83 -16.31 4.22 4.75
CA LEU A 83 -15.68 5.25 5.56
C LEU A 83 -14.17 5.11 5.43
N PRO A 84 -13.46 6.16 4.97
CA PRO A 84 -12.01 6.13 4.94
C PRO A 84 -11.45 6.06 6.36
N THR A 85 -10.49 5.18 6.59
CA THR A 85 -9.87 5.00 7.90
C THR A 85 -8.44 5.53 7.92
N TYR A 86 -7.52 4.90 7.23
CA TYR A 86 -6.13 5.36 7.16
C TYR A 86 -5.41 4.81 5.95
N THR A 87 -4.23 5.36 5.70
CA THR A 87 -3.28 4.85 4.72
C THR A 87 -1.99 4.40 5.39
N TYR A 88 -1.30 3.54 4.70
CA TYR A 88 0.01 3.07 5.10
C TYR A 88 0.80 2.77 3.84
N TRP A 89 2.01 3.30 3.74
CA TRP A 89 2.89 2.92 2.65
C TRP A 89 4.22 2.40 3.17
N ARG A 90 4.84 1.53 2.41
CA ARG A 90 6.08 0.89 2.77
C ARG A 90 6.97 0.71 1.55
N MET A 91 8.23 1.05 1.69
CA MET A 91 9.26 0.75 0.72
C MET A 91 10.05 -0.44 1.24
N TYR A 92 9.85 -1.59 0.62
CA TYR A 92 10.57 -2.80 0.99
C TYR A 92 12.02 -2.69 0.51
N THR A 93 12.95 -2.94 1.39
CA THR A 93 14.37 -2.98 1.10
C THR A 93 14.87 -4.42 1.18
N LYS A 94 16.14 -4.63 0.84
CA LYS A 94 16.76 -5.95 0.93
C LYS A 94 16.57 -6.54 2.33
N HIS A 95 16.18 -7.81 2.42
CA HIS A 95 15.86 -8.56 3.63
C HIS A 95 14.53 -8.20 4.32
N ALA A 96 13.74 -7.29 3.75
CA ALA A 96 12.41 -7.03 4.27
C ALA A 96 11.49 -8.24 4.05
N ILE A 97 10.61 -8.48 5.01
CA ILE A 97 9.64 -9.58 4.97
C ILE A 97 8.27 -9.02 5.37
N LEU A 98 7.26 -9.32 4.57
CA LEU A 98 5.87 -9.14 4.98
C LEU A 98 5.29 -10.51 5.29
N ARG A 99 5.10 -10.79 6.58
CA ARG A 99 4.56 -12.06 7.04
C ARG A 99 3.08 -12.19 6.69
N LYS A 100 2.62 -13.41 6.56
CA LYS A 100 1.18 -13.69 6.43
C LYS A 100 0.43 -13.10 7.62
N HIS A 101 -0.58 -12.30 7.35
CA HIS A 101 -1.37 -11.63 8.37
C HIS A 101 -2.77 -11.29 7.84
N LYS A 102 -3.62 -10.85 8.74
CA LYS A 102 -4.89 -10.21 8.41
C LYS A 102 -4.80 -8.73 8.80
N ASP A 103 -5.43 -7.90 8.00
CA ASP A 103 -5.52 -6.47 8.31
C ASP A 103 -6.36 -6.24 9.57
N ARG A 104 -6.18 -5.07 10.18
CA ARG A 104 -6.94 -4.68 11.37
C ARG A 104 -8.44 -4.63 11.08
N PRO A 105 -9.31 -4.83 12.09
CA PRO A 105 -10.77 -4.73 11.90
C PRO A 105 -11.23 -3.41 11.27
N ALA A 106 -10.54 -2.30 11.53
CA ALA A 106 -10.81 -1.00 10.90
C ALA A 106 -10.58 -1.01 9.38
N CYS A 107 -9.82 -1.97 8.86
CA CYS A 107 -9.57 -2.17 7.44
C CYS A 107 -10.46 -3.29 6.90
N GLU A 108 -11.77 -3.16 7.07
CA GLU A 108 -12.72 -4.15 6.58
C GLU A 108 -12.60 -4.34 5.07
N ILE A 109 -12.33 -3.26 4.34
CA ILE A 109 -11.99 -3.27 2.92
C ILE A 109 -10.65 -2.55 2.76
N SER A 110 -9.69 -3.22 2.18
CA SER A 110 -8.33 -2.70 1.97
C SER A 110 -7.97 -2.70 0.50
N VAL A 111 -7.12 -1.76 0.12
CA VAL A 111 -6.54 -1.69 -1.22
C VAL A 111 -5.02 -1.72 -1.12
N THR A 112 -4.42 -2.63 -1.85
CA THR A 112 -2.96 -2.65 -2.03
C THR A 112 -2.63 -2.10 -3.41
N VAL A 113 -1.77 -1.09 -3.44
CA VAL A 113 -1.36 -0.40 -4.66
C VAL A 113 0.14 -0.57 -4.85
N HIS A 114 0.53 -1.07 -6.03
CA HIS A 114 1.93 -1.09 -6.42
C HIS A 114 2.32 0.27 -6.99
N ILE A 115 3.25 0.96 -6.33
CA ILE A 115 3.68 2.31 -6.73
C ILE A 115 4.92 2.25 -7.61
N GLY A 116 5.86 1.36 -7.32
CA GLY A 116 7.08 1.23 -8.11
C GLY A 116 8.03 0.19 -7.56
N SER A 117 9.05 -0.14 -8.35
CA SER A 117 10.10 -1.06 -7.94
C SER A 117 11.37 -0.79 -8.72
N ASP A 118 12.48 -1.36 -8.27
CA ASP A 118 13.75 -1.36 -8.99
C ASP A 118 13.86 -2.50 -10.01
N GLY A 119 12.77 -3.25 -10.21
CA GLY A 119 12.73 -4.42 -11.07
C GLY A 119 12.93 -5.75 -10.34
N THR A 120 13.30 -5.73 -9.06
CA THR A 120 13.38 -6.94 -8.25
C THR A 120 12.01 -7.58 -8.13
N PRO A 121 11.85 -8.90 -8.39
CA PRO A 121 10.58 -9.57 -8.20
C PRO A 121 10.12 -9.51 -6.75
N TRP A 122 8.92 -9.01 -6.54
CA TRP A 122 8.32 -8.91 -5.21
C TRP A 122 6.84 -9.25 -5.29
N PRO A 123 6.52 -10.54 -5.43
CA PRO A 123 5.12 -10.96 -5.57
C PRO A 123 4.34 -10.75 -4.27
N ILE A 124 3.07 -10.44 -4.40
CA ILE A 124 2.13 -10.44 -3.28
C ILE A 124 1.27 -11.69 -3.35
N PHE A 125 0.99 -12.27 -2.20
CA PHE A 125 0.14 -13.45 -2.08
C PHE A 125 -1.12 -13.09 -1.29
N MET A 126 -2.27 -13.48 -1.82
CA MET A 126 -3.56 -13.33 -1.16
C MET A 126 -4.21 -14.69 -1.07
N ASP A 127 -4.55 -15.12 0.15
CA ASP A 127 -5.12 -16.43 0.41
C ASP A 127 -4.31 -17.59 -0.22
N GLY A 128 -2.98 -17.48 -0.12
CA GLY A 128 -2.05 -18.46 -0.65
C GLY A 128 -1.77 -18.39 -2.15
N ASN A 129 -2.43 -17.50 -2.88
CA ASN A 129 -2.25 -17.33 -4.32
C ASN A 129 -1.45 -16.08 -4.64
N GLU A 130 -0.50 -16.22 -5.58
CA GLU A 130 0.24 -15.07 -6.10
C GLU A 130 -0.69 -14.17 -6.91
N VAL A 131 -0.61 -12.87 -6.67
CA VAL A 131 -1.42 -11.86 -7.38
C VAL A 131 -0.49 -10.91 -8.12
N ASN A 132 -0.72 -10.76 -9.41
CA ASN A 132 -0.01 -9.77 -10.21
C ASN A 132 -0.63 -8.39 -9.98
N THR A 133 0.12 -7.50 -9.35
CA THR A 133 -0.31 -6.14 -9.01
C THR A 133 0.18 -5.07 -9.98
N LYS A 134 0.94 -5.45 -10.95
CA LYS A 134 1.49 -4.52 -11.96
C LYS A 134 0.51 -4.22 -13.08
#